data_97b95696309bf8744a97fb6709aa63dd
#
_entry.id   97b95696309bf8744a97fb6709aa63dd
#
_cell.length_a   1.000
_cell.length_b   1.000
_cell.length_c   1.000
_cell.angle_alpha   90.00
_cell.angle_beta   90.00
_cell.angle_gamma   90.00
#
_symmetry.space_group_name_H-M   'P 1'
#
loop_
_entity.id
_entity.type
_entity.pdbx_description
1 polymer ?
#
loop_
_entity_poly.entity_id
_entity_poly.type
_entity_poly.pdbx_seq_one_letter_code
_entity_poly.pdbx_strand_id
1 'polypeptide(L)'
;MKNNRYSFAALLALSLASSAWGNSAGAPTGTTGAPGEDTCVVCHSTSALNSGPGKVTITFPGAGTYTPGQTVRVRVTLEDPTAARWGFNLTVRKESSSDFVGAFALPSTPTPAVAAIRNQGTARYVTHSANGTFRAQSGQAAWEVDWTAPAAGTGPVRFYVAGNAANNNGANSGDRIYSSNLAVAEATSGPPAAITSGNTVLSQFVFGGGWSSSLYFTNPTASQVSFPVRFYNDSAVEMPFGGSAIRQLIIPARGTTLIQAQNTGSLSQGWATFDLPAGVVGYGVFRQAVSGIPDQEAVVPFAGTGATKASLTYDESNLVTAAAVWYNGATNATVTIVARDEGGTQIGTATLTMTPGTKQAFAVVEKIVAIGGKRGVLEFSTSAGNISVLGLRFAGSAFTSIPAAP
;
A
#
# COMPACT_ATOMS: atom_id res chain seq x y z
N MET A 1 -1.26 91.38 -26.11
CA MET A 1 -0.16 90.65 -25.39
C MET A 1 -0.78 89.67 -24.43
N LYS A 2 -0.80 88.38 -24.75
CA LYS A 2 -1.19 87.33 -23.84
C LYS A 2 -0.20 86.13 -24.04
N ASN A 3 0.65 85.93 -23.06
CA ASN A 3 1.63 84.83 -23.04
C ASN A 3 0.94 83.53 -22.73
N ASN A 4 1.04 82.56 -23.64
CA ASN A 4 0.60 81.18 -23.42
C ASN A 4 1.83 80.37 -23.00
N ARG A 5 1.87 79.93 -21.73
CA ARG A 5 2.88 79.00 -21.22
C ARG A 5 2.30 77.59 -21.28
N TYR A 6 2.82 76.77 -22.13
CA TYR A 6 2.54 75.32 -22.13
C TYR A 6 3.48 74.62 -21.12
N SER A 7 2.89 74.08 -20.06
CA SER A 7 3.59 73.24 -19.11
C SER A 7 3.57 71.81 -19.66
N PHE A 8 4.74 71.23 -20.00
CA PHE A 8 4.90 69.83 -20.27
C PHE A 8 4.97 69.08 -18.93
N ALA A 9 3.95 68.28 -18.58
CA ALA A 9 3.99 67.32 -17.52
C ALA A 9 4.58 66.02 -18.08
N ALA A 10 5.82 65.69 -17.73
CA ALA A 10 6.43 64.36 -18.01
C ALA A 10 5.84 63.38 -17.06
N LEU A 11 4.99 62.50 -17.58
CA LEU A 11 4.59 61.23 -16.87
C LEU A 11 5.79 60.29 -16.81
N LEU A 12 6.40 60.16 -15.65
CA LEU A 12 7.37 59.14 -15.35
C LEU A 12 6.60 57.84 -15.05
N ALA A 13 6.49 56.93 -16.02
CA ALA A 13 5.95 55.58 -15.82
C ALA A 13 6.98 54.80 -15.03
N LEU A 14 6.76 54.67 -13.72
CA LEU A 14 7.50 53.73 -12.87
C LEU A 14 7.03 52.34 -13.18
N SER A 15 7.74 51.58 -14.02
CA SER A 15 7.56 50.15 -14.20
C SER A 15 7.99 49.47 -12.90
N LEU A 16 7.01 49.09 -12.07
CA LEU A 16 7.19 48.16 -10.97
C LEU A 16 7.55 46.79 -11.57
N ALA A 17 8.84 46.51 -11.73
CA ALA A 17 9.31 45.19 -11.93
C ALA A 17 9.02 44.43 -10.62
N SER A 18 7.93 43.69 -10.60
CA SER A 18 7.68 42.68 -9.55
C SER A 18 8.78 41.66 -9.64
N SER A 19 9.76 41.73 -8.75
CA SER A 19 10.74 40.68 -8.56
C SER A 19 9.97 39.45 -8.11
N ALA A 20 9.75 38.50 -9.04
CA ALA A 20 9.19 37.20 -8.74
C ALA A 20 10.21 36.43 -7.88
N TRP A 21 10.01 36.42 -6.59
CA TRP A 21 10.83 35.68 -5.64
C TRP A 21 10.54 34.18 -5.83
N GLY A 22 11.56 33.39 -6.08
CA GLY A 22 11.40 31.96 -6.19
C GLY A 22 10.81 31.35 -4.92
N ASN A 23 9.73 30.56 -5.06
CA ASN A 23 9.04 29.92 -3.94
C ASN A 23 9.85 28.73 -3.38
N SER A 24 10.85 29.02 -2.57
CA SER A 24 11.68 27.96 -1.94
C SER A 24 10.91 27.07 -0.95
N ALA A 25 9.72 27.47 -0.51
CA ALA A 25 8.88 26.68 0.39
C ALA A 25 7.85 25.80 -0.35
N GLY A 26 7.98 25.68 -1.68
CA GLY A 26 7.12 24.85 -2.53
C GLY A 26 6.54 25.59 -3.71
N ALA A 27 6.38 24.90 -4.82
CA ALA A 27 5.77 25.43 -6.05
C ALA A 27 4.28 25.78 -5.83
N PRO A 28 3.74 26.75 -6.57
CA PRO A 28 2.30 26.98 -6.64
C PRO A 28 1.55 25.74 -7.16
N THR A 29 0.30 25.57 -6.74
CA THR A 29 -0.60 24.57 -7.34
C THR A 29 -0.87 24.91 -8.81
N GLY A 30 -1.15 23.87 -9.64
CA GLY A 30 -1.44 24.09 -11.06
C GLY A 30 -0.21 24.35 -11.94
N THR A 31 0.97 23.87 -11.52
CA THR A 31 2.22 24.05 -12.28
C THR A 31 2.95 22.75 -12.54
N THR A 32 2.22 21.66 -12.81
CA THR A 32 2.78 20.32 -13.05
C THR A 32 2.92 19.97 -14.51
N GLY A 33 2.34 20.74 -15.42
CA GLY A 33 2.23 20.41 -16.84
C GLY A 33 1.12 19.41 -17.14
N ALA A 34 0.22 19.15 -16.20
CA ALA A 34 -0.99 18.38 -16.44
C ALA A 34 -1.94 19.13 -17.40
N PRO A 35 -2.90 18.47 -18.06
CA PRO A 35 -3.87 19.13 -18.92
C PRO A 35 -4.57 20.29 -18.20
N GLY A 36 -4.48 21.50 -18.78
CA GLY A 36 -5.03 22.73 -18.22
C GLY A 36 -4.17 23.37 -17.11
N GLU A 37 -2.97 22.87 -16.88
CA GLU A 37 -1.99 23.48 -15.97
C GLU A 37 -0.75 23.96 -16.72
N ASP A 38 -0.13 24.99 -16.15
CA ASP A 38 1.16 25.46 -16.57
C ASP A 38 2.30 24.58 -16.04
N THR A 39 3.53 25.01 -16.24
CA THR A 39 4.73 24.43 -15.62
C THR A 39 5.48 25.51 -14.83
N CYS A 40 6.61 25.17 -14.24
CA CYS A 40 7.49 26.15 -13.57
C CYS A 40 7.98 27.27 -14.51
N VAL A 41 7.80 27.17 -15.82
CA VAL A 41 8.18 28.21 -16.82
C VAL A 41 7.42 29.52 -16.61
N VAL A 42 6.24 29.53 -15.99
CA VAL A 42 5.47 30.74 -15.70
C VAL A 42 6.30 31.75 -14.89
N CYS A 43 7.11 31.27 -13.96
CA CYS A 43 7.98 32.12 -13.14
C CYS A 43 9.46 32.04 -13.55
N HIS A 44 9.90 30.95 -14.21
CA HIS A 44 11.29 30.66 -14.58
C HIS A 44 11.41 30.57 -16.11
N SER A 45 11.22 31.67 -16.82
CA SER A 45 11.03 31.72 -18.28
C SER A 45 12.31 31.94 -19.10
N THR A 46 13.48 31.87 -18.49
CA THR A 46 14.74 32.18 -19.16
C THR A 46 15.12 31.14 -20.22
N SER A 47 14.74 29.90 -20.03
CA SER A 47 15.00 28.79 -20.95
C SER A 47 13.68 28.17 -21.42
N ALA A 48 13.65 27.66 -22.66
CA ALA A 48 12.50 26.91 -23.12
C ALA A 48 12.34 25.61 -22.33
N LEU A 49 11.09 25.16 -22.18
CA LEU A 49 10.77 23.91 -21.50
C LEU A 49 11.55 22.74 -22.14
N ASN A 50 12.15 21.88 -21.32
CA ASN A 50 12.91 20.70 -21.75
C ASN A 50 14.11 21.00 -22.68
N SER A 51 14.65 22.21 -22.69
CA SER A 51 15.72 22.62 -23.62
C SER A 51 17.14 22.38 -23.10
N GLY A 52 17.30 21.94 -21.85
CA GLY A 52 18.60 21.69 -21.23
C GLY A 52 19.11 20.25 -21.38
N PRO A 53 20.32 19.96 -20.83
CA PRO A 53 20.90 18.62 -20.83
C PRO A 53 20.30 17.69 -19.77
N GLY A 54 19.39 18.19 -18.92
CA GLY A 54 18.77 17.47 -17.83
C GLY A 54 17.44 16.81 -18.22
N LYS A 55 16.81 16.22 -17.23
CA LYS A 55 15.47 15.60 -17.33
C LYS A 55 14.84 15.48 -15.95
N VAL A 56 13.52 15.36 -15.92
CA VAL A 56 12.76 14.93 -14.74
C VAL A 56 12.12 13.57 -15.01
N THR A 57 12.23 12.66 -14.06
CA THR A 57 11.75 11.27 -14.18
C THR A 57 10.86 10.94 -13.00
N ILE A 58 9.73 10.25 -13.29
CA ILE A 58 8.86 9.64 -12.30
C ILE A 58 9.16 8.15 -12.28
N THR A 59 9.56 7.61 -11.14
CA THR A 59 9.71 6.16 -10.93
C THR A 59 8.56 5.64 -10.10
N PHE A 60 7.81 4.72 -10.69
CA PHE A 60 6.71 4.00 -10.06
C PHE A 60 7.13 2.54 -9.85
N PRO A 61 6.92 1.93 -8.68
CA PRO A 61 7.31 0.54 -8.43
C PRO A 61 6.44 -0.45 -9.23
N GLY A 62 7.00 -1.60 -9.55
CA GLY A 62 6.29 -2.65 -10.28
C GLY A 62 6.29 -2.46 -11.81
N ALA A 63 5.42 -3.16 -12.50
CA ALA A 63 5.37 -3.25 -13.97
C ALA A 63 4.54 -2.14 -14.64
N GLY A 64 4.38 -0.98 -14.01
CA GLY A 64 3.57 0.13 -14.57
C GLY A 64 2.07 -0.02 -14.36
N THR A 65 1.66 -0.81 -13.38
CA THR A 65 0.28 -0.97 -12.95
C THR A 65 0.12 -0.68 -11.46
N TYR A 66 -1.04 -0.19 -11.06
CA TYR A 66 -1.41 -0.03 -9.65
C TYR A 66 -2.53 -0.98 -9.25
N THR A 67 -2.48 -1.50 -8.02
CA THR A 67 -3.60 -2.21 -7.41
C THR A 67 -4.48 -1.23 -6.65
N PRO A 68 -5.82 -1.21 -6.86
CA PRO A 68 -6.73 -0.35 -6.13
C PRO A 68 -6.53 -0.41 -4.60
N GLY A 69 -6.46 0.77 -3.96
CA GLY A 69 -6.25 0.90 -2.51
C GLY A 69 -4.81 0.63 -2.03
N GLN A 70 -3.91 0.17 -2.87
CA GLN A 70 -2.51 -0.05 -2.52
C GLN A 70 -1.79 1.27 -2.29
N THR A 71 -0.93 1.34 -1.27
CA THR A 71 0.01 2.45 -1.09
C THR A 71 1.37 2.06 -1.66
N VAL A 72 1.90 2.89 -2.55
CA VAL A 72 3.20 2.70 -3.20
C VAL A 72 4.07 3.92 -3.03
N ARG A 73 5.40 3.73 -2.97
CA ARG A 73 6.38 4.78 -2.94
C ARG A 73 6.70 5.25 -4.36
N VAL A 74 6.31 6.46 -4.70
CA VAL A 74 6.63 7.13 -5.97
C VAL A 74 7.87 8.01 -5.75
N ARG A 75 8.83 7.94 -6.68
CA ARG A 75 10.05 8.74 -6.65
C ARG A 75 10.08 9.71 -7.83
N VAL A 76 10.38 10.95 -7.56
CA VAL A 76 10.70 11.98 -8.57
C VAL A 76 12.21 12.22 -8.53
N THR A 77 12.88 12.12 -9.67
CA THR A 77 14.30 12.45 -9.83
C THR A 77 14.44 13.55 -10.87
N LEU A 78 15.13 14.61 -10.53
CA LEU A 78 15.45 15.74 -11.42
C LEU A 78 16.97 15.80 -11.56
N GLU A 79 17.46 15.77 -12.79
CA GLU A 79 18.87 15.74 -13.15
C GLU A 79 19.21 16.93 -14.06
N ASP A 80 20.27 17.65 -13.76
CA ASP A 80 20.89 18.63 -14.64
C ASP A 80 22.31 18.92 -14.13
N PRO A 81 23.38 18.67 -14.94
CA PRO A 81 24.75 18.82 -14.50
C PRO A 81 25.14 20.27 -14.15
N THR A 82 24.34 21.26 -14.57
CA THR A 82 24.62 22.68 -14.36
C THR A 82 23.81 23.28 -13.21
N ALA A 83 22.88 22.53 -12.64
CA ALA A 83 22.03 22.99 -11.53
C ALA A 83 22.69 22.77 -10.17
N ALA A 84 22.32 23.64 -9.22
CA ALA A 84 22.80 23.60 -7.85
C ALA A 84 21.68 23.87 -6.83
N ARG A 85 20.43 23.95 -7.27
CA ARG A 85 19.24 24.08 -6.45
C ARG A 85 18.03 23.51 -7.19
N TRP A 86 17.05 22.96 -6.43
CA TRP A 86 16.08 22.07 -7.00
C TRP A 86 14.67 22.38 -6.50
N GLY A 87 13.70 22.15 -7.36
CA GLY A 87 12.29 22.22 -7.01
C GLY A 87 11.46 21.35 -7.92
N PHE A 88 10.30 20.90 -7.45
CA PHE A 88 9.36 20.12 -8.26
C PHE A 88 7.92 20.38 -7.85
N ASN A 89 7.00 20.03 -8.74
CA ASN A 89 5.58 19.91 -8.47
C ASN A 89 5.04 18.68 -9.17
N LEU A 90 4.32 17.82 -8.45
CA LEU A 90 3.77 16.56 -8.91
C LEU A 90 2.28 16.50 -8.65
N THR A 91 1.52 15.93 -9.56
CA THR A 91 0.12 15.56 -9.37
C THR A 91 -0.19 14.24 -10.06
N VAL A 92 -1.34 13.66 -9.78
CA VAL A 92 -1.87 12.47 -10.46
C VAL A 92 -3.34 12.69 -10.80
N ARG A 93 -3.72 12.28 -12.01
CA ARG A 93 -5.07 12.45 -12.54
C ARG A 93 -5.56 11.18 -13.21
N LYS A 94 -6.87 11.00 -13.21
CA LYS A 94 -7.54 9.98 -14.02
C LYS A 94 -7.37 10.32 -15.50
N GLU A 95 -6.93 9.37 -16.29
CA GLU A 95 -6.61 9.63 -17.70
C GLU A 95 -7.87 9.97 -18.54
N SER A 96 -9.02 9.37 -18.20
CA SER A 96 -10.27 9.55 -18.95
C SER A 96 -11.02 10.86 -18.65
N SER A 97 -10.81 11.49 -17.48
CA SER A 97 -11.57 12.68 -17.06
C SER A 97 -10.71 13.81 -16.51
N SER A 98 -9.41 13.59 -16.33
CA SER A 98 -8.49 14.55 -15.69
C SER A 98 -8.82 14.88 -14.23
N ASP A 99 -9.67 14.12 -13.56
CA ASP A 99 -9.96 14.27 -12.14
C ASP A 99 -8.73 13.87 -11.29
N PHE A 100 -8.55 14.52 -10.16
CA PHE A 100 -7.54 14.14 -9.17
C PHE A 100 -7.93 12.83 -8.50
N VAL A 101 -7.00 11.88 -8.42
CA VAL A 101 -7.28 10.52 -7.91
C VAL A 101 -6.21 10.03 -6.95
N GLY A 102 -6.63 9.18 -6.03
CA GLY A 102 -5.77 8.67 -4.97
C GLY A 102 -5.44 9.72 -3.90
N ALA A 103 -4.54 9.37 -3.01
CA ALA A 103 -4.12 10.24 -1.91
C ALA A 103 -2.60 10.20 -1.75
N PHE A 104 -2.00 11.36 -1.48
CA PHE A 104 -0.57 11.47 -1.17
C PHE A 104 -0.35 11.53 0.34
N ALA A 105 0.71 10.89 0.80
CA ALA A 105 1.25 11.01 2.15
C ALA A 105 2.77 11.22 2.08
N LEU A 106 3.33 11.93 3.06
CA LEU A 106 4.79 12.07 3.14
C LEU A 106 5.39 10.87 3.87
N PRO A 107 6.52 10.33 3.40
CA PRO A 107 7.28 9.36 4.16
C PRO A 107 7.70 9.92 5.53
N SER A 108 7.84 9.04 6.53
CA SER A 108 8.33 9.41 7.86
C SER A 108 9.77 9.90 7.88
N THR A 109 10.54 9.57 6.84
CA THR A 109 11.93 9.98 6.62
C THR A 109 12.10 10.53 5.21
N PRO A 110 13.00 11.49 4.93
CA PRO A 110 13.91 12.13 5.89
C PRO A 110 13.22 13.13 6.83
N THR A 111 13.85 13.34 7.98
CA THR A 111 13.44 14.40 8.91
C THR A 111 14.56 15.44 9.00
N PRO A 112 14.30 16.75 8.69
CA PRO A 112 13.01 17.32 8.27
C PRO A 112 12.60 16.90 6.85
N ALA A 113 11.29 16.88 6.59
CA ALA A 113 10.76 16.46 5.31
C ALA A 113 11.25 17.32 4.14
N VAL A 114 11.64 16.68 3.03
CA VAL A 114 12.11 17.34 1.80
C VAL A 114 10.98 17.65 0.80
N ALA A 115 9.79 17.13 1.03
CA ALA A 115 8.59 17.39 0.25
C ALA A 115 7.45 17.93 1.13
N ALA A 116 6.44 18.52 0.51
CA ALA A 116 5.24 19.03 1.15
C ALA A 116 4.02 18.70 0.29
N ILE A 117 2.88 18.44 0.93
CA ILE A 117 1.60 18.26 0.26
C ILE A 117 0.86 19.58 0.23
N ARG A 118 0.31 19.92 -0.93
CA ARG A 118 -0.54 21.09 -1.12
C ARG A 118 -1.87 20.68 -1.72
N ASN A 119 -2.95 21.14 -1.10
CA ASN A 119 -4.31 20.90 -1.55
C ASN A 119 -5.00 22.22 -1.91
N GLN A 120 -5.76 22.19 -3.00
CA GLN A 120 -6.61 23.31 -3.42
C GLN A 120 -7.96 22.74 -3.86
N GLY A 121 -8.98 22.84 -3.02
CA GLY A 121 -10.23 22.14 -3.24
C GLY A 121 -10.02 20.62 -3.29
N THR A 122 -10.43 19.98 -4.37
CA THR A 122 -10.20 18.56 -4.64
C THR A 122 -8.81 18.28 -5.21
N ALA A 123 -8.08 19.30 -5.67
CA ALA A 123 -6.75 19.16 -6.26
C ALA A 123 -5.70 18.75 -5.23
N ARG A 124 -4.82 17.85 -5.62
CA ARG A 124 -3.77 17.25 -4.77
C ARG A 124 -2.43 17.38 -5.47
N TYR A 125 -1.49 18.01 -4.77
CA TYR A 125 -0.13 18.24 -5.28
C TYR A 125 0.91 17.84 -4.25
N VAL A 126 2.07 17.40 -4.74
CA VAL A 126 3.28 17.23 -3.93
C VAL A 126 4.34 18.16 -4.51
N THR A 127 4.99 18.90 -3.65
CA THR A 127 6.02 19.84 -4.04
C THR A 127 7.23 19.73 -3.10
N HIS A 128 8.36 20.35 -3.46
CA HIS A 128 9.49 20.46 -2.54
C HIS A 128 9.13 21.28 -1.31
N SER A 129 9.76 20.98 -0.19
CA SER A 129 9.80 21.87 0.99
C SER A 129 11.03 22.79 0.90
N ALA A 130 11.20 23.68 1.84
CA ALA A 130 12.41 24.52 1.93
C ALA A 130 13.69 23.67 2.03
N ASN A 131 13.66 22.57 2.79
CA ASN A 131 14.76 21.62 2.90
C ASN A 131 14.94 20.80 1.61
N GLY A 132 13.87 20.52 0.89
CA GLY A 132 13.87 19.79 -0.37
C GLY A 132 14.34 20.63 -1.57
N THR A 133 14.79 21.86 -1.37
CA THR A 133 15.49 22.60 -2.45
C THR A 133 16.93 22.12 -2.62
N PHE A 134 17.48 21.29 -1.74
CA PHE A 134 18.84 20.73 -1.79
C PHE A 134 19.88 21.76 -2.23
N ARG A 135 19.90 22.91 -1.55
CA ARG A 135 20.75 24.05 -1.90
C ARG A 135 22.23 23.65 -1.96
N ALA A 136 22.91 24.07 -3.03
CA ALA A 136 24.29 23.76 -3.35
C ALA A 136 24.59 22.29 -3.64
N GLN A 137 23.59 21.44 -3.81
CA GLN A 137 23.75 20.08 -4.32
C GLN A 137 23.79 20.13 -5.86
N SER A 138 24.85 19.67 -6.47
CA SER A 138 25.01 19.64 -7.93
C SER A 138 24.55 18.32 -8.53
N GLY A 139 24.17 18.34 -9.80
CA GLY A 139 23.95 17.17 -10.65
C GLY A 139 22.54 16.62 -10.59
N GLN A 140 22.01 16.33 -9.42
CA GLN A 140 20.65 15.77 -9.27
C GLN A 140 20.06 15.96 -7.89
N ALA A 141 18.73 15.88 -7.83
CA ALA A 141 17.95 15.78 -6.60
C ALA A 141 16.81 14.77 -6.77
N ALA A 142 16.35 14.19 -5.65
CA ALA A 142 15.24 13.25 -5.67
C ALA A 142 14.34 13.43 -4.44
N TRP A 143 13.05 13.18 -4.65
CA TRP A 143 12.00 13.23 -3.63
C TRP A 143 11.18 11.95 -3.69
N GLU A 144 10.69 11.52 -2.56
CA GLU A 144 9.80 10.38 -2.43
C GLU A 144 8.48 10.78 -1.79
N VAL A 145 7.40 10.18 -2.24
CA VAL A 145 6.06 10.35 -1.71
C VAL A 145 5.33 9.03 -1.73
N ASP A 146 4.54 8.76 -0.71
CA ASP A 146 3.64 7.63 -0.70
C ASP A 146 2.32 8.03 -1.38
N TRP A 147 1.89 7.24 -2.36
CA TRP A 147 0.63 7.41 -3.04
C TRP A 147 -0.26 6.20 -2.81
N THR A 148 -1.45 6.44 -2.23
CA THR A 148 -2.49 5.43 -2.09
C THR A 148 -3.37 5.46 -3.33
N ALA A 149 -3.42 4.36 -4.03
CA ALA A 149 -4.20 4.22 -5.26
C ALA A 149 -5.70 4.38 -5.02
N PRO A 150 -6.46 4.88 -6.02
CA PRO A 150 -7.90 5.04 -5.91
C PRO A 150 -8.63 3.68 -5.86
N ALA A 151 -9.95 3.72 -5.68
CA ALA A 151 -10.81 2.55 -5.69
C ALA A 151 -10.82 1.83 -7.05
N ALA A 152 -11.17 0.55 -7.04
CA ALA A 152 -11.34 -0.26 -8.24
C ALA A 152 -12.35 0.37 -9.23
N GLY A 153 -12.07 0.21 -10.53
CA GLY A 153 -12.87 0.78 -11.61
C GLY A 153 -12.55 2.26 -11.91
N THR A 154 -11.53 2.83 -11.30
CA THR A 154 -11.04 4.16 -11.66
C THR A 154 -10.42 4.18 -13.06
N GLY A 155 -9.76 3.09 -13.47
CA GLY A 155 -9.05 2.96 -14.74
C GLY A 155 -7.66 3.61 -14.73
N PRO A 156 -7.01 3.77 -15.90
CA PRO A 156 -5.67 4.31 -15.99
C PRO A 156 -5.55 5.70 -15.37
N VAL A 157 -4.43 5.93 -14.68
CA VAL A 157 -4.07 7.22 -14.11
C VAL A 157 -2.77 7.71 -14.74
N ARG A 158 -2.54 9.03 -14.70
CA ARG A 158 -1.31 9.63 -15.19
C ARG A 158 -0.75 10.59 -14.16
N PHE A 159 0.49 10.37 -13.82
CA PHE A 159 1.30 11.28 -13.02
C PHE A 159 1.88 12.35 -13.94
N TYR A 160 1.89 13.60 -13.48
CA TYR A 160 2.49 14.75 -14.16
C TYR A 160 3.46 15.45 -13.22
N VAL A 161 4.63 15.78 -13.71
CA VAL A 161 5.66 16.44 -12.94
C VAL A 161 6.30 17.57 -13.74
N ALA A 162 6.52 18.71 -13.11
CA ALA A 162 7.43 19.74 -13.57
C ALA A 162 8.52 19.95 -12.51
N GLY A 163 9.76 20.07 -12.96
CA GLY A 163 10.94 20.28 -12.13
C GLY A 163 11.69 21.56 -12.53
N ASN A 164 12.20 22.26 -11.53
CA ASN A 164 13.08 23.42 -11.69
C ASN A 164 14.50 23.03 -11.29
N ALA A 165 15.41 22.97 -12.26
CA ALA A 165 16.84 22.81 -12.10
C ALA A 165 17.48 24.21 -12.09
N ALA A 166 17.63 24.80 -10.91
CA ALA A 166 18.04 26.17 -10.71
C ALA A 166 19.56 26.30 -10.52
N ASN A 167 20.11 27.40 -11.03
CA ASN A 167 21.54 27.73 -10.93
C ASN A 167 21.97 28.29 -9.55
N ASN A 168 21.01 28.43 -8.60
CA ASN A 168 21.20 28.93 -7.24
C ASN A 168 21.71 30.38 -7.15
N ASN A 169 21.43 31.23 -8.15
CA ASN A 169 21.83 32.65 -8.14
C ASN A 169 20.91 33.53 -7.30
N GLY A 170 19.85 33.00 -6.71
CA GLY A 170 18.84 33.71 -5.90
C GLY A 170 17.75 34.39 -6.72
N ALA A 171 17.82 34.37 -8.05
CA ALA A 171 16.83 34.85 -8.98
C ALA A 171 16.13 33.70 -9.72
N ASN A 172 15.11 34.05 -10.50
CA ASN A 172 14.41 33.10 -11.38
C ASN A 172 15.04 33.01 -12.79
N SER A 173 16.18 33.67 -12.99
CA SER A 173 16.89 33.72 -14.27
C SER A 173 18.00 32.70 -14.35
N GLY A 174 18.19 32.12 -15.56
CA GLY A 174 19.19 31.08 -15.80
C GLY A 174 18.79 29.68 -15.33
N ASP A 175 17.57 29.52 -14.86
CA ASP A 175 17.01 28.24 -14.46
C ASP A 175 16.51 27.44 -15.67
N ARG A 176 16.45 26.14 -15.54
CA ARG A 176 15.95 25.21 -16.55
C ARG A 176 14.78 24.40 -16.02
N ILE A 177 13.73 24.34 -16.82
CA ILE A 177 12.50 23.66 -16.46
C ILE A 177 12.34 22.40 -17.29
N TYR A 178 12.08 21.30 -16.59
CA TYR A 178 11.79 20.00 -17.18
C TYR A 178 10.42 19.52 -16.78
N SER A 179 9.70 18.88 -17.70
CA SER A 179 8.43 18.24 -17.40
C SER A 179 8.40 16.84 -17.99
N SER A 180 7.66 15.95 -17.32
CA SER A 180 7.46 14.59 -17.73
C SER A 180 6.11 14.08 -17.22
N ASN A 181 5.65 12.97 -17.75
CA ASN A 181 4.49 12.28 -17.27
C ASN A 181 4.69 10.76 -17.30
N LEU A 182 3.92 10.04 -16.52
CA LEU A 182 3.94 8.58 -16.46
C LEU A 182 2.51 8.04 -16.38
N ALA A 183 2.10 7.28 -17.37
CA ALA A 183 0.85 6.52 -17.33
C ALA A 183 1.04 5.27 -16.48
N VAL A 184 0.07 5.00 -15.60
CA VAL A 184 0.02 3.81 -14.76
C VAL A 184 -1.37 3.20 -14.95
N ALA A 185 -1.44 2.00 -15.50
CA ALA A 185 -2.69 1.31 -15.71
C ALA A 185 -3.26 0.81 -14.38
N GLU A 186 -4.58 0.80 -14.23
CA GLU A 186 -5.18 -0.01 -13.19
C GLU A 186 -4.88 -1.47 -13.50
N ALA A 187 -4.34 -2.18 -12.50
CA ALA A 187 -4.25 -3.62 -12.63
C ALA A 187 -5.66 -4.13 -12.91
N THR A 188 -5.89 -4.61 -14.12
CA THR A 188 -7.16 -5.25 -14.43
C THR A 188 -7.31 -6.37 -13.43
N SER A 189 -8.23 -6.20 -12.50
CA SER A 189 -8.85 -7.33 -11.85
C SER A 189 -9.67 -8.05 -12.92
N GLY A 190 -8.97 -8.73 -13.81
CA GLY A 190 -9.56 -9.97 -14.32
C GLY A 190 -9.91 -10.78 -13.07
N PRO A 191 -10.89 -11.68 -13.10
CA PRO A 191 -11.05 -12.61 -12.00
C PRO A 191 -9.63 -13.10 -11.70
N PRO A 192 -9.15 -13.00 -10.43
CA PRO A 192 -7.77 -13.35 -10.08
C PRO A 192 -7.50 -14.65 -10.80
N ALA A 193 -6.45 -14.71 -11.62
CA ALA A 193 -6.12 -15.93 -12.35
C ALA A 193 -6.16 -17.00 -11.27
N ALA A 194 -7.03 -18.01 -11.45
CA ALA A 194 -7.38 -18.94 -10.39
C ALA A 194 -6.09 -19.32 -9.65
N ILE A 195 -5.93 -18.79 -8.44
CA ILE A 195 -4.68 -18.99 -7.70
C ILE A 195 -4.62 -20.50 -7.56
N THR A 196 -3.63 -21.14 -8.17
CA THR A 196 -3.39 -22.54 -7.96
C THR A 196 -3.00 -22.67 -6.48
N SER A 197 -4.02 -22.80 -5.62
CA SER A 197 -3.78 -23.08 -4.22
C SER A 197 -3.16 -24.48 -4.15
N GLY A 198 -2.12 -24.61 -3.35
CA GLY A 198 -1.60 -25.88 -2.96
C GLY A 198 -2.66 -26.69 -2.17
N ASN A 199 -2.29 -27.91 -1.80
CA ASN A 199 -3.14 -28.78 -0.96
C ASN A 199 -3.29 -28.26 0.48
N THR A 200 -2.53 -27.23 0.85
CA THR A 200 -2.42 -26.69 2.21
C THR A 200 -2.48 -25.18 2.19
N VAL A 201 -3.16 -24.60 3.19
CA VAL A 201 -3.27 -23.16 3.39
C VAL A 201 -3.03 -22.78 4.86
N LEU A 202 -2.41 -21.66 5.06
CA LEU A 202 -2.42 -20.89 6.31
C LEU A 202 -3.30 -19.67 6.09
N SER A 203 -4.51 -19.68 6.65
CA SER A 203 -5.56 -18.67 6.38
C SER A 203 -5.27 -17.29 6.98
N GLN A 204 -4.24 -17.15 7.79
CA GLN A 204 -3.72 -15.89 8.29
C GLN A 204 -2.20 -15.93 8.27
N PHE A 205 -1.59 -14.86 7.79
CA PHE A 205 -0.15 -14.59 7.87
C PHE A 205 0.01 -13.11 8.16
N VAL A 206 0.85 -12.75 9.14
CA VAL A 206 0.93 -11.38 9.64
C VAL A 206 2.36 -11.03 10.01
N PHE A 207 2.80 -9.80 9.68
CA PHE A 207 4.09 -9.27 10.12
C PHE A 207 4.09 -7.74 10.11
N GLY A 208 5.05 -7.11 10.80
CA GLY A 208 5.09 -5.67 10.98
C GLY A 208 4.02 -5.16 11.94
N GLY A 209 4.07 -3.89 12.33
CA GLY A 209 3.09 -3.27 13.23
C GLY A 209 2.95 -3.95 14.61
N GLY A 210 4.01 -4.55 15.11
CA GLY A 210 4.01 -5.32 16.37
C GLY A 210 3.93 -6.83 16.18
N TRP A 211 3.75 -7.34 14.95
CA TRP A 211 3.56 -8.75 14.67
C TRP A 211 4.75 -9.38 13.93
N SER A 212 4.98 -10.66 14.19
CA SER A 212 5.84 -11.53 13.38
C SER A 212 5.20 -12.90 13.19
N SER A 213 5.55 -13.57 12.10
CA SER A 213 5.11 -14.94 11.81
C SER A 213 6.30 -15.82 11.52
N SER A 214 6.27 -17.04 12.05
CA SER A 214 7.24 -18.10 11.77
C SER A 214 6.51 -19.35 11.32
N LEU A 215 6.91 -19.91 10.17
CA LEU A 215 6.37 -21.16 9.64
C LEU A 215 7.43 -22.24 9.78
N TYR A 216 7.15 -23.26 10.58
CA TYR A 216 8.02 -24.39 10.83
C TYR A 216 7.60 -25.58 9.96
N PHE A 217 8.59 -26.23 9.35
CA PHE A 217 8.38 -27.45 8.55
C PHE A 217 9.37 -28.51 8.97
N THR A 218 8.88 -29.73 9.16
CA THR A 218 9.67 -30.88 9.52
C THR A 218 9.46 -31.98 8.49
N ASN A 219 10.54 -32.51 7.96
CA ASN A 219 10.56 -33.63 7.05
C ASN A 219 11.06 -34.90 7.77
N PRO A 220 10.18 -35.75 8.32
CA PRO A 220 10.59 -37.00 8.98
C PRO A 220 10.97 -38.09 7.99
N THR A 221 10.81 -37.90 6.69
CA THR A 221 11.08 -38.91 5.67
C THR A 221 12.59 -39.11 5.43
N ALA A 222 12.93 -40.20 4.77
CA ALA A 222 14.32 -40.56 4.46
C ALA A 222 14.88 -39.81 3.22
N SER A 223 14.08 -39.02 2.55
CA SER A 223 14.48 -38.28 1.34
C SER A 223 14.33 -36.76 1.52
N GLN A 224 15.21 -35.98 0.88
CA GLN A 224 15.05 -34.51 0.80
C GLN A 224 13.77 -34.21 0.05
N VAL A 225 13.06 -33.15 0.50
CA VAL A 225 11.89 -32.60 -0.19
C VAL A 225 12.12 -31.13 -0.56
N SER A 226 11.43 -30.68 -1.61
CA SER A 226 11.48 -29.27 -2.03
C SER A 226 10.13 -28.83 -2.57
N PHE A 227 9.66 -27.67 -2.12
CA PHE A 227 8.38 -27.08 -2.58
C PHE A 227 8.36 -25.56 -2.34
N PRO A 228 7.60 -24.79 -3.14
CA PRO A 228 7.40 -23.38 -2.92
C PRO A 228 6.31 -23.11 -1.89
N VAL A 229 6.52 -22.12 -1.03
CA VAL A 229 5.48 -21.46 -0.23
C VAL A 229 5.22 -20.10 -0.86
N ARG A 230 3.96 -19.81 -1.13
CA ARG A 230 3.49 -18.57 -1.76
C ARG A 230 2.70 -17.74 -0.77
N PHE A 231 2.93 -16.44 -0.76
CA PHE A 231 2.30 -15.50 0.17
C PHE A 231 1.47 -14.47 -0.60
N TYR A 232 0.28 -14.21 -0.13
CA TYR A 232 -0.67 -13.27 -0.70
C TYR A 232 -1.26 -12.38 0.39
N ASN A 233 -1.60 -11.15 0.05
CA ASN A 233 -2.37 -10.28 0.93
C ASN A 233 -3.87 -10.66 0.93
N ASP A 234 -4.68 -9.94 1.71
CA ASP A 234 -6.11 -10.18 1.85
C ASP A 234 -6.90 -10.10 0.53
N SER A 235 -6.36 -9.38 -0.46
CA SER A 235 -6.96 -9.20 -1.79
C SER A 235 -6.37 -10.14 -2.86
N ALA A 236 -5.70 -11.21 -2.47
CA ALA A 236 -5.11 -12.19 -3.39
C ALA A 236 -3.96 -11.66 -4.25
N VAL A 237 -3.34 -10.55 -3.85
CA VAL A 237 -2.13 -10.02 -4.50
C VAL A 237 -0.90 -10.59 -3.82
N GLU A 238 0.13 -10.93 -4.59
CA GLU A 238 1.41 -11.41 -4.04
C GLU A 238 1.94 -10.45 -2.96
N MET A 239 2.34 -11.02 -1.83
CA MET A 239 2.81 -10.28 -0.66
C MET A 239 4.29 -10.58 -0.40
N PRO A 240 5.22 -9.79 -1.00
CA PRO A 240 6.64 -10.01 -0.79
C PRO A 240 7.07 -9.56 0.61
N PHE A 241 7.92 -10.36 1.24
CA PHE A 241 8.71 -9.98 2.40
C PHE A 241 10.14 -10.51 2.27
N GLY A 242 11.12 -9.72 2.68
CA GLY A 242 12.52 -10.04 2.43
C GLY A 242 12.83 -10.27 0.94
N GLY A 243 12.15 -9.52 0.04
CA GLY A 243 12.43 -9.48 -1.39
C GLY A 243 11.62 -10.41 -2.28
N SER A 244 10.81 -11.35 -1.76
CA SER A 244 10.00 -12.26 -2.59
C SER A 244 8.70 -12.70 -1.92
N ALA A 245 7.64 -12.84 -2.71
CA ALA A 245 6.38 -13.46 -2.30
C ALA A 245 6.39 -14.99 -2.40
N ILE A 246 7.42 -15.57 -3.01
CA ILE A 246 7.60 -17.03 -3.16
C ILE A 246 8.88 -17.43 -2.44
N ARG A 247 8.77 -18.38 -1.53
CA ARG A 247 9.89 -18.99 -0.80
C ARG A 247 10.05 -20.43 -1.21
N GLN A 248 11.11 -20.73 -1.98
CA GLN A 248 11.47 -22.12 -2.27
C GLN A 248 12.09 -22.74 -1.02
N LEU A 249 11.45 -23.76 -0.47
CA LEU A 249 11.97 -24.54 0.63
C LEU A 249 12.71 -25.77 0.10
N ILE A 250 13.80 -26.08 0.79
CA ILE A 250 14.52 -27.35 0.66
C ILE A 250 14.68 -27.89 2.07
N ILE A 251 14.13 -29.07 2.35
CA ILE A 251 14.19 -29.67 3.68
C ILE A 251 14.93 -31.01 3.56
N PRO A 252 16.11 -31.13 4.16
CA PRO A 252 16.85 -32.37 4.14
C PRO A 252 16.04 -33.56 4.70
N ALA A 253 16.40 -34.75 4.35
CA ALA A 253 15.86 -35.96 4.98
C ALA A 253 16.02 -35.87 6.51
N ARG A 254 14.95 -36.10 7.26
CA ARG A 254 14.88 -36.03 8.73
C ARG A 254 15.25 -34.64 9.29
N GLY A 255 15.14 -33.60 8.46
CA GLY A 255 15.49 -32.23 8.80
C GLY A 255 14.28 -31.34 9.05
N THR A 256 14.58 -30.09 9.42
CA THR A 256 13.60 -29.01 9.61
C THR A 256 14.02 -27.78 8.86
N THR A 257 13.06 -26.89 8.55
CA THR A 257 13.33 -25.56 8.03
C THR A 257 12.31 -24.57 8.56
N LEU A 258 12.65 -23.28 8.49
CA LEU A 258 11.87 -22.18 9.03
C LEU A 258 11.76 -21.05 7.97
N ILE A 259 10.54 -20.57 7.76
CA ILE A 259 10.31 -19.25 7.14
C ILE A 259 9.95 -18.29 8.25
N GLN A 260 10.61 -17.14 8.30
CA GLN A 260 10.35 -16.11 9.31
C GLN A 260 10.11 -14.75 8.67
N ALA A 261 8.97 -14.14 8.99
CA ALA A 261 8.66 -12.76 8.68
C ALA A 261 8.76 -11.93 9.96
N GLN A 262 9.74 -11.03 9.99
CA GLN A 262 10.09 -10.23 11.16
C GLN A 262 9.08 -9.11 11.39
N ASN A 263 8.97 -8.65 12.63
CA ASN A 263 8.23 -7.44 12.99
C ASN A 263 8.97 -6.19 12.51
N THR A 264 8.85 -5.89 11.22
CA THR A 264 9.47 -4.71 10.60
C THR A 264 8.46 -3.96 9.74
N GLY A 265 8.49 -2.64 9.78
CA GLY A 265 7.58 -1.79 9.01
C GLY A 265 6.14 -1.77 9.50
N SER A 266 5.23 -1.33 8.65
CA SER A 266 3.79 -1.29 8.92
C SER A 266 3.19 -2.68 8.95
N LEU A 267 2.04 -2.82 9.62
CA LEU A 267 1.28 -4.07 9.64
C LEU A 267 0.97 -4.53 8.23
N SER A 268 1.36 -5.75 7.93
CA SER A 268 1.04 -6.48 6.71
C SER A 268 0.37 -7.79 7.06
N GLN A 269 -0.74 -8.09 6.41
CA GLN A 269 -1.49 -9.32 6.65
C GLN A 269 -1.99 -9.95 5.36
N GLY A 270 -2.19 -11.24 5.41
CA GLY A 270 -2.61 -12.04 4.27
C GLY A 270 -2.69 -13.52 4.61
N TRP A 271 -2.31 -14.36 3.68
CA TRP A 271 -2.37 -15.81 3.79
C TRP A 271 -1.23 -16.48 3.00
N ALA A 272 -1.01 -17.76 3.25
CA ALA A 272 0.00 -18.51 2.53
C ALA A 272 -0.56 -19.85 2.03
N THR A 273 -0.02 -20.35 0.90
CA THR A 273 -0.37 -21.66 0.36
C THR A 273 0.85 -22.40 -0.18
N PHE A 274 0.79 -23.70 -0.13
CA PHE A 274 1.84 -24.62 -0.59
C PHE A 274 1.31 -26.03 -0.80
N ASP A 275 2.01 -26.80 -1.61
CA ASP A 275 1.80 -28.25 -1.71
C ASP A 275 2.69 -28.92 -0.67
N LEU A 276 2.12 -29.24 0.49
CA LEU A 276 2.84 -29.94 1.55
C LEU A 276 3.08 -31.39 1.10
N PRO A 277 4.35 -31.81 0.94
CA PRO A 277 4.66 -33.15 0.51
C PRO A 277 4.19 -34.20 1.54
N ALA A 278 3.82 -35.38 1.07
CA ALA A 278 3.38 -36.47 1.94
C ALA A 278 4.43 -36.79 3.01
N GLY A 279 3.99 -36.89 4.26
CA GLY A 279 4.84 -37.14 5.41
C GLY A 279 5.52 -35.91 6.01
N VAL A 280 5.56 -34.78 5.30
CA VAL A 280 6.04 -33.50 5.87
C VAL A 280 4.94 -32.93 6.76
N VAL A 281 5.33 -32.37 7.90
CA VAL A 281 4.43 -31.72 8.85
C VAL A 281 4.91 -30.30 9.13
N GLY A 282 4.00 -29.45 9.58
CA GLY A 282 4.36 -28.09 9.94
C GLY A 282 3.23 -27.32 10.61
N TYR A 283 3.57 -26.13 11.09
CA TYR A 283 2.65 -25.20 11.74
C TYR A 283 3.20 -23.77 11.65
N GLY A 284 2.33 -22.79 11.85
CA GLY A 284 2.72 -21.40 12.03
C GLY A 284 2.81 -21.04 13.51
N VAL A 285 3.58 -20.01 13.82
CA VAL A 285 3.58 -19.30 15.10
C VAL A 285 3.38 -17.83 14.83
N PHE A 286 2.35 -17.24 15.39
CA PHE A 286 2.19 -15.79 15.45
C PHE A 286 2.75 -15.28 16.75
N ARG A 287 3.47 -14.17 16.68
CA ARG A 287 4.03 -13.48 17.83
C ARG A 287 3.65 -12.01 17.76
N GLN A 288 3.12 -11.51 18.86
CA GLN A 288 2.80 -10.09 19.03
C GLN A 288 3.72 -9.48 20.09
N ALA A 289 4.45 -8.46 19.69
CA ALA A 289 5.23 -7.63 20.61
C ALA A 289 4.29 -6.71 21.39
N VAL A 290 4.29 -6.81 22.72
CA VAL A 290 3.46 -6.02 23.61
C VAL A 290 4.33 -5.23 24.56
N SER A 291 4.14 -3.92 24.59
CA SER A 291 4.95 -3.05 25.46
C SER A 291 4.75 -3.38 26.94
N GLY A 292 5.86 -3.57 27.65
CA GLY A 292 5.87 -3.77 29.12
C GLY A 292 5.60 -5.20 29.60
N ILE A 293 5.34 -6.15 28.71
CA ILE A 293 5.21 -7.58 29.04
C ILE A 293 5.93 -8.43 27.99
N PRO A 294 6.24 -9.71 28.27
CA PRO A 294 6.78 -10.62 27.26
C PRO A 294 5.86 -10.72 26.05
N ASP A 295 6.46 -10.88 24.88
CA ASP A 295 5.72 -11.11 23.64
C ASP A 295 4.74 -12.28 23.79
N GLN A 296 3.56 -12.13 23.21
CA GLN A 296 2.53 -13.16 23.21
C GLN A 296 2.67 -14.03 21.96
N GLU A 297 2.47 -15.34 22.10
CA GLU A 297 2.58 -16.30 21.00
C GLU A 297 1.37 -17.22 20.92
N ALA A 298 0.99 -17.58 19.68
CA ALA A 298 0.03 -18.63 19.42
C ALA A 298 0.53 -19.53 18.27
N VAL A 299 0.42 -20.83 18.46
CA VAL A 299 0.61 -21.82 17.40
C VAL A 299 -0.64 -21.84 16.54
N VAL A 300 -0.47 -21.74 15.21
CA VAL A 300 -1.57 -21.78 14.24
C VAL A 300 -1.38 -22.98 13.32
N PRO A 301 -2.41 -23.83 13.17
CA PRO A 301 -2.30 -25.01 12.31
C PRO A 301 -2.34 -24.62 10.84
N PHE A 302 -1.70 -25.40 10.00
CA PHE A 302 -1.99 -25.45 8.59
C PHE A 302 -3.30 -26.22 8.35
N ALA A 303 -4.09 -25.80 7.39
CA ALA A 303 -5.34 -26.44 7.02
C ALA A 303 -5.26 -27.01 5.60
N GLY A 304 -5.94 -28.13 5.37
CA GLY A 304 -6.16 -28.65 4.01
C GLY A 304 -7.09 -27.72 3.20
N THR A 305 -6.87 -27.64 1.91
CA THR A 305 -7.79 -27.00 0.97
C THR A 305 -8.82 -28.01 0.49
N GLY A 306 -10.09 -27.67 0.40
CA GLY A 306 -11.14 -28.57 -0.10
C GLY A 306 -12.40 -28.62 0.75
N ALA A 307 -12.38 -28.00 1.94
CA ALA A 307 -13.56 -27.94 2.78
C ALA A 307 -14.55 -26.87 2.26
N THR A 308 -15.84 -27.22 2.28
CA THR A 308 -16.94 -26.27 2.00
C THR A 308 -17.64 -25.79 3.26
N LYS A 309 -17.26 -26.38 4.41
CA LYS A 309 -17.78 -26.06 5.74
C LYS A 309 -16.64 -26.01 6.74
N ALA A 310 -16.84 -25.26 7.81
CA ALA A 310 -15.97 -25.25 8.98
C ALA A 310 -16.76 -24.87 10.21
N SER A 311 -16.39 -25.42 11.37
CA SER A 311 -17.00 -25.08 12.66
C SER A 311 -15.93 -24.53 13.60
N LEU A 312 -16.25 -23.45 14.31
CA LEU A 312 -15.36 -22.78 15.24
C LEU A 312 -16.09 -22.49 16.55
N THR A 313 -15.54 -22.88 17.68
CA THR A 313 -16.08 -22.46 18.97
C THR A 313 -15.80 -20.98 19.20
N TYR A 314 -16.76 -20.27 19.80
CA TYR A 314 -16.56 -18.89 20.22
C TYR A 314 -16.82 -18.72 21.73
N ASP A 315 -16.17 -17.73 22.31
CA ASP A 315 -16.40 -17.30 23.70
C ASP A 315 -16.26 -15.78 23.74
N GLU A 316 -17.39 -15.12 23.90
CA GLU A 316 -17.48 -13.65 24.02
C GLU A 316 -17.89 -13.23 25.44
N SER A 317 -17.80 -14.14 26.43
CA SER A 317 -18.22 -13.84 27.82
C SER A 317 -17.28 -12.86 28.50
N ASN A 318 -15.98 -12.96 28.29
CA ASN A 318 -14.92 -12.03 28.73
C ASN A 318 -13.73 -12.03 27.77
N LEU A 319 -13.93 -12.56 26.58
CA LEU A 319 -12.92 -12.77 25.56
C LEU A 319 -13.43 -12.18 24.24
N VAL A 320 -12.57 -12.11 23.24
CA VAL A 320 -12.94 -11.74 21.86
C VAL A 320 -12.52 -12.88 20.94
N THR A 321 -13.47 -13.38 20.17
CA THR A 321 -13.20 -14.37 19.13
C THR A 321 -13.06 -13.67 17.79
N ALA A 322 -11.91 -13.84 17.15
CA ALA A 322 -11.68 -13.41 15.77
C ALA A 322 -11.59 -14.61 14.83
N ALA A 323 -12.00 -14.42 13.60
CA ALA A 323 -11.89 -15.41 12.54
C ALA A 323 -11.19 -14.83 11.32
N ALA A 324 -10.30 -15.63 10.71
CA ALA A 324 -9.78 -15.39 9.38
C ALA A 324 -10.37 -16.43 8.43
N VAL A 325 -11.13 -15.98 7.45
CA VAL A 325 -11.81 -16.83 6.47
C VAL A 325 -11.15 -16.62 5.12
N TRP A 326 -10.50 -17.65 4.62
CA TRP A 326 -9.97 -17.72 3.28
C TRP A 326 -10.95 -18.46 2.36
N TYR A 327 -11.06 -18.00 1.12
CA TYR A 327 -11.91 -18.59 0.10
C TYR A 327 -11.15 -18.84 -1.20
N ASN A 328 -11.35 -20.04 -1.78
CA ASN A 328 -10.84 -20.39 -3.11
C ASN A 328 -11.92 -21.05 -3.93
N GLY A 329 -12.39 -20.36 -4.95
CA GLY A 329 -13.36 -20.85 -5.92
C GLY A 329 -13.08 -20.28 -7.30
N ALA A 330 -13.83 -20.74 -8.29
CA ALA A 330 -13.72 -20.23 -9.66
C ALA A 330 -14.44 -18.87 -9.86
N THR A 331 -15.40 -18.56 -8.99
CA THR A 331 -16.24 -17.36 -9.06
C THR A 331 -16.43 -16.80 -7.66
N ASN A 332 -16.96 -15.57 -7.59
CA ASN A 332 -17.39 -15.00 -6.33
C ASN A 332 -18.43 -15.88 -5.65
N ALA A 333 -18.38 -15.97 -4.35
CA ALA A 333 -19.32 -16.73 -3.54
C ALA A 333 -19.70 -16.01 -2.26
N THR A 334 -20.80 -16.48 -1.65
CA THR A 334 -21.18 -16.09 -0.31
C THR A 334 -20.74 -17.18 0.66
N VAL A 335 -20.02 -16.79 1.71
CA VAL A 335 -19.79 -17.62 2.89
C VAL A 335 -20.83 -17.21 3.94
N THR A 336 -21.66 -18.16 4.34
CA THR A 336 -22.66 -17.94 5.40
C THR A 336 -22.05 -18.36 6.74
N ILE A 337 -22.26 -17.54 7.77
CA ILE A 337 -21.87 -17.79 9.15
C ILE A 337 -23.15 -17.91 9.96
N VAL A 338 -23.34 -19.05 10.64
CA VAL A 338 -24.45 -19.26 11.57
C VAL A 338 -23.86 -19.36 12.98
N ALA A 339 -24.35 -18.55 13.90
CA ALA A 339 -23.97 -18.61 15.30
C ALA A 339 -25.04 -19.34 16.12
N ARG A 340 -24.59 -20.32 16.90
CA ARG A 340 -25.41 -21.07 17.87
C ARG A 340 -24.87 -20.85 19.27
N ASP A 341 -25.77 -20.82 20.25
CA ASP A 341 -25.41 -20.80 21.68
C ASP A 341 -24.97 -22.20 22.17
N GLU A 342 -24.63 -22.32 23.46
CA GLU A 342 -24.23 -23.58 24.09
C GLU A 342 -25.34 -24.65 24.04
N GLY A 343 -26.59 -24.26 23.91
CA GLY A 343 -27.73 -25.17 23.75
C GLY A 343 -28.00 -25.58 22.30
N GLY A 344 -27.19 -25.10 21.33
CA GLY A 344 -27.37 -25.37 19.90
C GLY A 344 -28.42 -24.50 19.21
N THR A 345 -29.03 -23.57 19.92
CA THR A 345 -30.02 -22.65 19.35
C THR A 345 -29.33 -21.62 18.47
N GLN A 346 -29.83 -21.44 17.25
CA GLN A 346 -29.34 -20.38 16.38
C GLN A 346 -29.69 -18.99 16.94
N ILE A 347 -28.68 -18.16 17.15
CA ILE A 347 -28.85 -16.81 17.74
C ILE A 347 -28.47 -15.69 16.78
N GLY A 348 -27.84 -16.02 15.65
CA GLY A 348 -27.51 -15.01 14.66
C GLY A 348 -26.94 -15.61 13.39
N THR A 349 -26.89 -14.77 12.35
CA THR A 349 -26.27 -15.11 11.06
C THR A 349 -25.53 -13.89 10.51
N ALA A 350 -24.49 -14.15 9.71
CA ALA A 350 -23.84 -13.15 8.87
C ALA A 350 -23.45 -13.77 7.54
N THR A 351 -23.14 -12.93 6.56
CA THR A 351 -22.64 -13.37 5.26
C THR A 351 -21.39 -12.58 4.89
N LEU A 352 -20.44 -13.25 4.23
CA LEU A 352 -19.26 -12.64 3.64
C LEU A 352 -19.36 -12.82 2.12
N THR A 353 -19.24 -11.73 1.38
CA THR A 353 -19.03 -11.82 -0.07
C THR A 353 -17.52 -12.00 -0.28
N MET A 354 -17.16 -13.11 -0.91
CA MET A 354 -15.76 -13.51 -1.13
C MET A 354 -15.47 -13.59 -2.63
N THR A 355 -14.33 -13.12 -3.01
CA THR A 355 -13.72 -13.31 -4.35
C THR A 355 -12.68 -14.42 -4.32
N PRO A 356 -12.42 -15.12 -5.43
CA PRO A 356 -11.39 -16.16 -5.48
C PRO A 356 -10.04 -15.72 -4.92
N GLY A 357 -9.44 -16.52 -4.04
CA GLY A 357 -8.14 -16.27 -3.43
C GLY A 357 -8.12 -15.21 -2.34
N THR A 358 -9.25 -14.58 -2.00
CA THR A 358 -9.26 -13.54 -0.96
C THR A 358 -9.46 -14.10 0.44
N LYS A 359 -9.09 -13.28 1.42
CA LYS A 359 -9.27 -13.57 2.84
C LYS A 359 -9.94 -12.37 3.52
N GLN A 360 -10.79 -12.63 4.51
CA GLN A 360 -11.30 -11.62 5.43
C GLN A 360 -10.98 -12.03 6.87
N ALA A 361 -10.47 -11.11 7.68
CA ALA A 361 -10.25 -11.30 9.11
C ALA A 361 -11.02 -10.24 9.90
N PHE A 362 -11.72 -10.65 10.96
CA PHE A 362 -12.61 -9.79 11.74
C PHE A 362 -12.86 -10.36 13.15
N ALA A 363 -13.22 -9.51 14.10
CA ALA A 363 -13.82 -9.95 15.33
C ALA A 363 -15.27 -10.40 15.06
N VAL A 364 -15.64 -11.61 15.46
CA VAL A 364 -16.94 -12.20 15.04
C VAL A 364 -18.13 -11.42 15.59
N VAL A 365 -17.99 -10.84 16.77
CA VAL A 365 -19.02 -10.00 17.39
C VAL A 365 -19.38 -8.76 16.55
N GLU A 366 -18.43 -8.25 15.73
CA GLU A 366 -18.70 -7.14 14.79
C GLU A 366 -19.64 -7.54 13.65
N LYS A 367 -19.70 -8.83 13.31
CA LYS A 367 -20.57 -9.38 12.28
C LYS A 367 -21.88 -9.90 12.86
N ILE A 368 -21.84 -10.49 14.07
CA ILE A 368 -23.00 -11.09 14.74
C ILE A 368 -23.04 -10.59 16.19
N VAL A 369 -23.63 -9.42 16.41
CA VAL A 369 -23.70 -8.77 17.72
C VAL A 369 -24.38 -9.66 18.78
N ALA A 370 -25.28 -10.55 18.37
CA ALA A 370 -26.04 -11.42 19.26
C ALA A 370 -25.19 -12.45 20.04
N ILE A 371 -23.92 -12.66 19.69
CA ILE A 371 -23.00 -13.54 20.41
C ILE A 371 -22.34 -12.86 21.62
N GLY A 372 -22.42 -11.53 21.72
CA GLY A 372 -21.82 -10.78 22.82
C GLY A 372 -22.27 -11.30 24.19
N GLY A 373 -21.30 -11.55 25.07
CA GLY A 373 -21.51 -12.12 26.40
C GLY A 373 -21.85 -13.62 26.42
N LYS A 374 -21.75 -14.33 25.30
CA LYS A 374 -22.15 -15.74 25.15
C LYS A 374 -21.00 -16.62 24.69
N ARG A 375 -21.27 -17.93 24.72
CA ARG A 375 -20.42 -19.00 24.16
C ARG A 375 -21.22 -19.86 23.22
N GLY A 376 -20.55 -20.60 22.35
CA GLY A 376 -21.19 -21.55 21.45
C GLY A 376 -20.36 -21.89 20.23
N VAL A 377 -21.01 -22.10 19.10
CA VAL A 377 -20.40 -22.54 17.85
C VAL A 377 -20.76 -21.59 16.72
N LEU A 378 -19.78 -21.32 15.88
CA LEU A 378 -19.94 -20.67 14.57
C LEU A 378 -19.82 -21.74 13.48
N GLU A 379 -20.78 -21.81 12.60
CA GLU A 379 -20.78 -22.69 11.44
C GLU A 379 -20.57 -21.83 10.19
N PHE A 380 -19.48 -22.06 9.50
CA PHE A 380 -19.15 -21.40 8.22
C PHE A 380 -19.50 -22.35 7.08
N SER A 381 -20.13 -21.85 6.03
CA SER A 381 -20.47 -22.69 4.87
C SER A 381 -20.47 -21.89 3.57
N THR A 382 -20.12 -22.54 2.47
CA THR A 382 -20.25 -22.03 1.12
C THR A 382 -20.86 -23.07 0.20
N SER A 383 -21.63 -22.63 -0.79
CA SER A 383 -22.18 -23.51 -1.83
C SER A 383 -21.27 -23.64 -3.05
N ALA A 384 -20.20 -22.86 -3.13
CA ALA A 384 -19.25 -22.87 -4.25
C ALA A 384 -17.82 -22.70 -3.72
N GLY A 385 -16.88 -23.41 -4.35
CA GLY A 385 -15.48 -23.36 -3.96
C GLY A 385 -15.18 -23.96 -2.58
N ASN A 386 -14.05 -23.57 -2.02
CA ASN A 386 -13.52 -24.09 -0.78
C ASN A 386 -13.26 -22.93 0.20
N ILE A 387 -13.39 -23.21 1.48
CA ILE A 387 -13.05 -22.28 2.56
C ILE A 387 -12.02 -22.90 3.50
N SER A 388 -11.25 -22.06 4.14
CA SER A 388 -10.46 -22.42 5.33
C SER A 388 -10.63 -21.34 6.38
N VAL A 389 -10.86 -21.73 7.62
CA VAL A 389 -11.12 -20.85 8.75
C VAL A 389 -10.06 -21.06 9.81
N LEU A 390 -9.47 -19.97 10.26
CA LEU A 390 -8.61 -19.91 11.45
C LEU A 390 -9.28 -19.06 12.49
N GLY A 391 -9.44 -19.59 13.71
CA GLY A 391 -9.92 -18.82 14.86
C GLY A 391 -8.77 -18.34 15.74
N LEU A 392 -8.92 -17.15 16.29
CA LEU A 392 -8.09 -16.62 17.36
C LEU A 392 -8.99 -16.16 18.50
N ARG A 393 -8.56 -16.39 19.73
CA ARG A 393 -9.25 -15.91 20.93
C ARG A 393 -8.32 -14.98 21.70
N PHE A 394 -8.80 -13.81 22.02
CA PHE A 394 -8.06 -12.76 22.71
C PHE A 394 -8.58 -12.56 24.14
N ALA A 395 -7.65 -12.37 25.08
CA ALA A 395 -7.87 -11.95 26.46
C ALA A 395 -6.97 -10.72 26.72
N GLY A 396 -7.46 -9.53 26.36
CA GLY A 396 -6.61 -8.34 26.29
C GLY A 396 -5.52 -8.52 25.23
N SER A 397 -4.25 -8.43 25.62
CA SER A 397 -3.11 -8.65 24.71
C SER A 397 -2.74 -10.14 24.54
N ALA A 398 -3.14 -11.00 25.46
CA ALA A 398 -2.90 -12.44 25.30
C ALA A 398 -3.84 -13.03 24.26
N PHE A 399 -3.33 -13.96 23.45
CA PHE A 399 -4.15 -14.62 22.46
C PHE A 399 -3.72 -16.09 22.25
N THR A 400 -4.64 -16.89 21.71
CA THR A 400 -4.40 -18.27 21.34
C THR A 400 -5.18 -18.61 20.08
N SER A 401 -4.72 -19.62 19.31
CA SER A 401 -5.51 -20.14 18.21
C SER A 401 -6.66 -21.01 18.71
N ILE A 402 -7.73 -21.02 17.94
CA ILE A 402 -8.86 -21.95 18.08
C ILE A 402 -8.88 -22.78 16.79
N PRO A 403 -8.65 -24.10 16.86
CA PRO A 403 -8.74 -24.94 15.67
C PRO A 403 -10.18 -24.97 15.15
N ALA A 404 -10.35 -24.78 13.85
CA ALA A 404 -11.61 -25.02 13.18
C ALA A 404 -11.72 -26.50 12.80
N ALA A 405 -12.88 -27.10 13.01
CA ALA A 405 -13.22 -28.43 12.54
C ALA A 405 -13.95 -28.34 11.17
N PRO A 406 -13.73 -29.30 10.24
CA PRO A 406 -14.45 -29.37 8.97
C PRO A 406 -15.94 -29.58 9.14
#